data_b5054892091d649012f0487be51eac31
#
_entry.id   b5054892091d649012f0487be51eac31
#
_cell.length_a   1.000
_cell.length_b   1.000
_cell.length_c   1.000
_cell.angle_alpha   90.00
_cell.angle_beta   90.00
_cell.angle_gamma   90.00
#
_symmetry.space_group_name_H-M   'P 1'
#
loop_
_entity.id
_entity.type
_entity.pdbx_description
1 polymer ?
#
loop_
_entity_poly.entity_id
_entity_poly.type
_entity_poly.pdbx_seq_one_letter_code
_entity_poly.pdbx_strand_id
1 'polypeptide(L)'
;MATTISTNGCAAPNHAVNGASNQSGRDHIVLFPFMAKGHTLPLLHFATALSVHQKSLRITMVVTPANVAFASSRLSASVKLAVLPFPSLPPLPSGVESTDTLPGPALYPTFLNATALLREPFAEFLASLPSPPLVLISDFFLGFTHGVAADAGVRRIVFHGMSCFALAMCKSLIVSPPPSIDQGASFQVARFPEHVRITAAEVPDTIAKIADPEDPVTRFIIDHIGESDERSWGVLVNSFATVDGDYVAPLLSFYQPDARAWLVGPMFLAAAEREEEQDPEGCLPWLDERAERSEPVIYVSFGTQAYVSDEQLDELARGLVQSGHHFLWAVRSATWSSPPVDVGPRGRIVRGWVPQRSVLAHRAVGGFISHCGWNSVMESLAAGKPVLAWPLMAEQHLNAYHVADILGAGVRIMDVRVAGGTVVDRAEVERKVKMLMDAGEEGQKIRKRATWAQLAAKSAVSDGGTSNVALMKLVEELQRSYCDVIVGEKEHRANRILLTEAHASTTV
;
A
#
# COMPACT_ATOMS: atom_id res chain seq x y z
N MET A 1 62.04 20.76 -6.66
CA MET A 1 61.36 21.00 -7.94
C MET A 1 60.11 20.12 -7.94
N ALA A 2 58.99 20.69 -7.59
CA ALA A 2 57.71 20.01 -7.59
C ALA A 2 56.75 20.92 -8.36
N THR A 3 56.28 20.43 -9.48
CA THR A 3 55.42 21.15 -10.42
C THR A 3 53.96 20.93 -10.03
N THR A 4 53.29 21.98 -9.61
CA THR A 4 51.88 22.02 -9.30
C THR A 4 51.06 22.14 -10.60
N ILE A 5 50.15 21.25 -10.84
CA ILE A 5 49.16 21.36 -11.96
C ILE A 5 47.88 21.97 -11.38
N SER A 6 47.57 23.15 -11.86
CA SER A 6 46.33 23.88 -11.56
C SER A 6 45.19 23.34 -12.41
N THR A 7 44.10 22.92 -11.78
CA THR A 7 42.81 22.60 -12.47
C THR A 7 41.98 23.87 -12.52
N ASN A 8 41.76 24.37 -13.71
CA ASN A 8 40.88 25.50 -13.99
C ASN A 8 39.42 25.14 -13.72
N GLY A 9 38.82 25.86 -12.79
CA GLY A 9 37.38 25.90 -12.62
C GLY A 9 36.69 26.67 -13.77
N CYS A 10 35.70 26.08 -14.39
CA CYS A 10 34.81 26.78 -15.29
C CYS A 10 33.92 27.72 -14.47
N ALA A 11 34.17 29.02 -14.61
CA ALA A 11 33.28 30.08 -14.17
C ALA A 11 32.05 30.16 -15.09
N ALA A 12 30.85 30.09 -14.53
CA ALA A 12 29.61 30.37 -15.24
C ALA A 12 29.49 31.87 -15.58
N PRO A 13 29.02 32.23 -16.78
CA PRO A 13 28.75 33.64 -17.09
C PRO A 13 27.47 34.09 -16.37
N ASN A 14 27.61 35.14 -15.57
CA ASN A 14 26.51 35.96 -15.07
C ASN A 14 25.81 36.66 -16.21
N HIS A 15 24.67 36.14 -16.65
CA HIS A 15 23.67 36.93 -17.35
C HIS A 15 22.40 36.96 -16.54
N ALA A 16 22.20 38.04 -15.81
CA ALA A 16 20.92 38.42 -15.25
C ALA A 16 19.96 38.69 -16.42
N VAL A 17 19.08 37.75 -16.74
CA VAL A 17 17.94 37.97 -17.59
C VAL A 17 16.70 37.78 -16.74
N ASN A 18 15.97 38.87 -16.52
CA ASN A 18 14.64 38.90 -15.96
C ASN A 18 13.72 37.89 -16.68
N GLY A 19 13.45 36.76 -16.05
CA GLY A 19 12.57 35.69 -16.50
C GLY A 19 11.78 35.12 -15.36
N ALA A 20 11.14 35.96 -14.54
CA ALA A 20 10.32 35.56 -13.40
C ALA A 20 8.89 35.25 -13.82
N SER A 21 8.62 34.38 -14.81
CA SER A 21 7.25 34.05 -15.19
C SER A 21 6.99 32.64 -15.71
N ASN A 22 7.96 31.69 -15.72
CA ASN A 22 7.70 30.38 -16.30
C ASN A 22 8.27 29.17 -15.49
N GLN A 23 8.60 29.33 -14.22
CA GLN A 23 9.05 28.23 -13.36
C GLN A 23 7.92 27.54 -12.55
N SER A 24 6.71 28.08 -12.55
CA SER A 24 5.64 27.66 -11.61
C SER A 24 4.93 26.33 -11.92
N GLY A 25 5.23 25.68 -13.06
CA GLY A 25 4.62 24.39 -13.43
C GLY A 25 5.48 23.16 -13.16
N ARG A 26 6.78 23.38 -12.95
CA ARG A 26 7.83 22.36 -13.06
C ARG A 26 8.04 21.49 -11.83
N ASP A 27 7.32 21.75 -10.74
CA ASP A 27 7.51 21.07 -9.46
C ASP A 27 6.18 20.53 -8.92
N HIS A 28 5.31 20.05 -9.79
CA HIS A 28 3.99 19.61 -9.43
C HIS A 28 3.84 18.09 -9.56
N ILE A 29 3.47 17.42 -8.46
CA ILE A 29 3.13 16.01 -8.40
C ILE A 29 1.63 15.87 -8.14
N VAL A 30 0.96 15.04 -8.92
CA VAL A 30 -0.44 14.68 -8.71
C VAL A 30 -0.53 13.27 -8.16
N LEU A 31 -1.26 13.09 -7.05
CA LEU A 31 -1.52 11.81 -6.42
C LEU A 31 -3.00 11.47 -6.56
N PHE A 32 -3.33 10.24 -6.97
CA PHE A 32 -4.71 9.81 -7.09
C PHE A 32 -4.90 8.42 -6.47
N PRO A 33 -5.29 8.33 -5.18
CA PRO A 33 -5.57 7.07 -4.51
C PRO A 33 -6.91 6.48 -4.96
N PHE A 34 -7.00 5.16 -4.94
CA PHE A 34 -8.29 4.48 -5.00
C PHE A 34 -9.08 4.74 -3.70
N MET A 35 -10.42 4.77 -3.80
CA MET A 35 -11.33 5.16 -2.72
C MET A 35 -11.58 3.99 -1.76
N ALA A 36 -10.51 3.56 -1.14
CA ALA A 36 -10.49 2.58 -0.05
C ALA A 36 -9.46 3.05 0.99
N LYS A 37 -9.74 2.97 2.27
CA LYS A 37 -8.83 3.45 3.34
C LYS A 37 -7.45 2.82 3.25
N GLY A 38 -7.39 1.50 2.95
CA GLY A 38 -6.13 0.78 2.78
C GLY A 38 -5.25 1.29 1.63
N HIS A 39 -5.83 1.95 0.63
CA HIS A 39 -5.14 2.56 -0.52
C HIS A 39 -4.87 4.05 -0.30
N THR A 40 -5.85 4.75 0.28
CA THR A 40 -5.75 6.20 0.50
C THR A 40 -4.72 6.55 1.58
N LEU A 41 -4.72 5.87 2.73
CA LEU A 41 -3.82 6.18 3.85
C LEU A 41 -2.34 6.17 3.50
N PRO A 42 -1.79 5.15 2.80
CA PRO A 42 -0.38 5.16 2.42
C PRO A 42 -0.01 6.35 1.54
N LEU A 43 -0.86 6.73 0.58
CA LEU A 43 -0.60 7.88 -0.28
C LEU A 43 -0.73 9.22 0.46
N LEU A 44 -1.59 9.33 1.49
CA LEU A 44 -1.61 10.49 2.38
C LEU A 44 -0.30 10.63 3.17
N HIS A 45 0.22 9.52 3.72
CA HIS A 45 1.52 9.50 4.38
C HIS A 45 2.66 9.84 3.41
N PHE A 46 2.61 9.30 2.19
CA PHE A 46 3.59 9.60 1.16
C PHE A 46 3.58 11.10 0.77
N ALA A 47 2.39 11.68 0.58
CA ALA A 47 2.24 13.11 0.31
C ALA A 47 2.84 13.97 1.43
N THR A 48 2.59 13.58 2.68
CA THR A 48 3.14 14.27 3.86
C THR A 48 4.67 14.13 3.89
N ALA A 49 5.23 12.93 3.70
CA ALA A 49 6.67 12.72 3.64
C ALA A 49 7.33 13.56 2.54
N LEU A 50 6.76 13.57 1.32
CA LEU A 50 7.25 14.41 0.22
C LEU A 50 7.21 15.89 0.59
N SER A 51 6.15 16.38 1.21
CA SER A 51 6.00 17.80 1.56
C SER A 51 7.02 18.27 2.60
N VAL A 52 7.46 17.37 3.48
CA VAL A 52 8.48 17.66 4.49
C VAL A 52 9.88 17.68 3.86
N HIS A 53 10.21 16.67 3.06
CA HIS A 53 11.55 16.53 2.48
C HIS A 53 11.79 17.43 1.28
N GLN A 54 10.74 17.84 0.55
CA GLN A 54 10.82 18.59 -0.70
C GLN A 54 9.85 19.79 -0.70
N LYS A 55 10.20 20.82 0.06
CA LYS A 55 9.37 22.03 0.24
C LYS A 55 9.09 22.80 -1.05
N SER A 56 9.89 22.60 -2.08
CA SER A 56 9.71 23.22 -3.40
C SER A 56 8.65 22.52 -4.25
N LEU A 57 8.29 21.28 -3.94
CA LEU A 57 7.29 20.52 -4.68
C LEU A 57 5.87 20.98 -4.32
N ARG A 58 5.06 21.22 -5.34
CA ARG A 58 3.62 21.34 -5.22
C ARG A 58 3.02 19.94 -5.30
N ILE A 59 2.18 19.60 -4.34
CA ILE A 59 1.53 18.30 -4.29
C ILE A 59 0.03 18.53 -4.33
N THR A 60 -0.66 17.85 -5.24
CA THR A 60 -2.12 17.81 -5.30
C THR A 60 -2.60 16.39 -5.12
N MET A 61 -3.45 16.16 -4.13
CA MET A 61 -4.15 14.90 -3.93
C MET A 61 -5.54 14.99 -4.55
N VAL A 62 -5.86 14.09 -5.46
CA VAL A 62 -7.18 13.96 -6.07
C VAL A 62 -8.06 13.12 -5.15
N VAL A 63 -9.25 13.62 -4.83
CA VAL A 63 -10.22 12.96 -3.96
C VAL A 63 -11.64 13.13 -4.52
N THR A 64 -12.59 12.39 -4.00
CA THR A 64 -14.02 12.59 -4.29
C THR A 64 -14.73 13.24 -3.11
N PRO A 65 -15.91 13.86 -3.28
CA PRO A 65 -16.56 14.67 -2.25
C PRO A 65 -16.68 14.00 -0.88
N ALA A 66 -17.14 12.75 -0.82
CA ALA A 66 -17.28 12.03 0.45
C ALA A 66 -15.95 11.74 1.16
N ASN A 67 -14.82 11.76 0.44
CA ASN A 67 -13.49 11.47 0.97
C ASN A 67 -12.72 12.74 1.39
N VAL A 68 -13.24 13.95 1.14
CA VAL A 68 -12.56 15.21 1.47
C VAL A 68 -12.26 15.32 2.95
N ALA A 69 -13.24 15.09 3.82
CA ALA A 69 -13.05 15.21 5.27
C ALA A 69 -11.99 14.25 5.80
N PHE A 70 -11.99 13.01 5.30
CA PHE A 70 -11.00 12.00 5.67
C PHE A 70 -9.58 12.38 5.24
N ALA A 71 -9.43 12.90 4.02
CA ALA A 71 -8.11 13.28 3.49
C ALA A 71 -7.61 14.57 4.15
N SER A 72 -8.47 15.63 4.26
CA SER A 72 -8.07 16.92 4.80
C SER A 72 -7.65 16.88 6.27
N SER A 73 -8.25 15.99 7.07
CA SER A 73 -7.86 15.83 8.48
C SER A 73 -6.49 15.19 8.68
N ARG A 74 -5.87 14.64 7.63
CA ARG A 74 -4.61 13.86 7.67
C ARG A 74 -3.50 14.43 6.80
N LEU A 75 -3.77 15.45 6.02
CA LEU A 75 -2.78 16.06 5.14
C LEU A 75 -2.20 17.32 5.77
N SER A 76 -0.92 17.54 5.52
CA SER A 76 -0.28 18.84 5.77
C SER A 76 -0.98 19.93 4.94
N ALA A 77 -1.07 21.15 5.50
CA ALA A 77 -1.63 22.33 4.82
C ALA A 77 -0.90 22.68 3.50
N SER A 78 0.30 22.15 3.28
CA SER A 78 1.08 22.31 2.05
C SER A 78 0.57 21.46 0.89
N VAL A 79 -0.22 20.41 1.15
CA VAL A 79 -0.81 19.54 0.12
C VAL A 79 -2.19 20.05 -0.27
N LYS A 80 -2.41 20.30 -1.55
CA LYS A 80 -3.71 20.74 -2.08
C LYS A 80 -4.62 19.53 -2.36
N LEU A 81 -5.91 19.73 -2.18
CA LEU A 81 -6.94 18.78 -2.62
C LEU A 81 -7.55 19.26 -3.94
N ALA A 82 -7.71 18.34 -4.89
CA ALA A 82 -8.54 18.47 -6.06
C ALA A 82 -9.74 17.52 -5.93
N VAL A 83 -10.95 18.05 -5.98
CA VAL A 83 -12.17 17.27 -5.77
C VAL A 83 -12.82 16.97 -7.10
N LEU A 84 -12.91 15.67 -7.44
CA LEU A 84 -13.62 15.21 -8.63
C LEU A 84 -14.99 14.64 -8.26
N PRO A 85 -16.06 14.98 -9.01
CA PRO A 85 -17.37 14.42 -8.74
C PRO A 85 -17.35 12.89 -8.95
N PHE A 86 -17.83 12.14 -7.96
CA PHE A 86 -17.94 10.69 -8.11
C PHE A 86 -19.15 10.34 -8.98
N PRO A 87 -18.99 9.48 -10.02
CA PRO A 87 -20.06 9.15 -10.94
C PRO A 87 -21.19 8.41 -10.26
N SER A 88 -22.44 8.71 -10.65
CA SER A 88 -23.61 7.94 -10.24
C SER A 88 -23.79 6.75 -11.18
N LEU A 89 -23.74 5.54 -10.63
CA LEU A 89 -23.93 4.29 -11.38
C LEU A 89 -24.87 3.37 -10.61
N PRO A 90 -26.18 3.30 -10.97
CA PRO A 90 -27.12 2.34 -10.35
C PRO A 90 -26.65 0.89 -10.51
N PRO A 91 -26.84 0.00 -9.51
CA PRO A 91 -27.59 0.20 -8.26
C PRO A 91 -26.78 0.78 -7.08
N LEU A 92 -25.61 1.39 -7.31
CA LEU A 92 -24.83 2.02 -6.25
C LEU A 92 -25.61 3.18 -5.62
N PRO A 93 -25.83 3.19 -4.29
CA PRO A 93 -26.55 4.28 -3.65
C PRO A 93 -25.79 5.61 -3.77
N SER A 94 -26.53 6.72 -3.85
CA SER A 94 -25.94 8.06 -3.87
C SER A 94 -25.12 8.31 -2.60
N GLY A 95 -23.93 8.92 -2.76
CA GLY A 95 -23.01 9.21 -1.65
C GLY A 95 -22.13 8.06 -1.21
N VAL A 96 -22.27 6.87 -1.81
CA VAL A 96 -21.32 5.75 -1.63
C VAL A 96 -20.14 5.98 -2.56
N GLU A 97 -19.06 6.51 -2.02
CA GLU A 97 -17.85 6.89 -2.75
C GLU A 97 -16.57 6.21 -2.19
N SER A 98 -16.73 5.21 -1.35
CA SER A 98 -15.63 4.44 -0.77
C SER A 98 -16.05 3.00 -0.54
N THR A 99 -15.12 2.07 -0.67
CA THR A 99 -15.36 0.65 -0.40
C THR A 99 -15.79 0.39 1.05
N ASP A 100 -15.37 1.25 1.99
CA ASP A 100 -15.75 1.12 3.41
C ASP A 100 -17.23 1.46 3.67
N THR A 101 -17.89 2.14 2.74
CA THR A 101 -19.29 2.55 2.85
C THR A 101 -20.22 1.73 1.98
N LEU A 102 -19.69 0.71 1.28
CA LEU A 102 -20.49 -0.22 0.50
C LEU A 102 -21.49 -0.97 1.38
N PRO A 103 -22.78 -1.01 1.03
CA PRO A 103 -23.78 -1.76 1.78
C PRO A 103 -23.53 -3.27 1.83
N GLY A 104 -22.76 -3.80 0.89
CA GLY A 104 -22.41 -5.21 0.84
C GLY A 104 -21.47 -5.54 -0.34
N PRO A 105 -20.84 -6.74 -0.32
CA PRO A 105 -19.84 -7.13 -1.31
C PRO A 105 -20.41 -7.27 -2.73
N ALA A 106 -21.70 -7.52 -2.89
CA ALA A 106 -22.35 -7.63 -4.19
C ALA A 106 -22.28 -6.34 -5.04
N LEU A 107 -22.10 -5.18 -4.40
CA LEU A 107 -21.96 -3.89 -5.08
C LEU A 107 -20.51 -3.54 -5.44
N TYR A 108 -19.53 -4.35 -5.04
CA TYR A 108 -18.13 -4.08 -5.32
C TYR A 108 -17.80 -3.97 -6.82
N PRO A 109 -18.30 -4.87 -7.71
CA PRO A 109 -18.08 -4.72 -9.15
C PRO A 109 -18.68 -3.43 -9.73
N THR A 110 -19.89 -3.04 -9.26
CA THR A 110 -20.53 -1.78 -9.68
C THR A 110 -19.68 -0.58 -9.24
N PHE A 111 -19.14 -0.62 -8.02
CA PHE A 111 -18.24 0.42 -7.51
C PHE A 111 -16.96 0.54 -8.36
N LEU A 112 -16.34 -0.58 -8.72
CA LEU A 112 -15.18 -0.59 -9.62
C LEU A 112 -15.50 0.07 -10.96
N ASN A 113 -16.62 -0.30 -11.58
CA ASN A 113 -17.07 0.29 -12.85
C ASN A 113 -17.37 1.79 -12.71
N ALA A 114 -17.92 2.24 -11.58
CA ALA A 114 -18.12 3.66 -11.32
C ALA A 114 -16.80 4.41 -11.25
N THR A 115 -15.74 3.82 -10.67
CA THR A 115 -14.41 4.48 -10.63
C THR A 115 -13.81 4.64 -12.02
N ALA A 116 -14.06 3.73 -12.97
CA ALA A 116 -13.58 3.86 -14.34
C ALA A 116 -14.18 5.09 -15.07
N LEU A 117 -15.40 5.49 -14.69
CA LEU A 117 -16.06 6.69 -15.23
C LEU A 117 -15.42 8.01 -14.76
N LEU A 118 -14.48 7.98 -13.81
CA LEU A 118 -13.68 9.15 -13.43
C LEU A 118 -12.67 9.57 -14.53
N ARG A 119 -12.54 8.80 -15.60
CA ARG A 119 -11.61 9.09 -16.71
C ARG A 119 -11.78 10.51 -17.25
N GLU A 120 -12.99 10.88 -17.65
CA GLU A 120 -13.26 12.19 -18.25
C GLU A 120 -13.08 13.34 -17.24
N PRO A 121 -13.68 13.32 -16.03
CA PRO A 121 -13.43 14.37 -15.03
C PRO A 121 -11.94 14.51 -14.68
N PHE A 122 -11.19 13.41 -14.67
CA PHE A 122 -9.76 13.47 -14.40
C PHE A 122 -8.96 14.06 -15.58
N ALA A 123 -9.32 13.75 -16.83
CA ALA A 123 -8.71 14.34 -18.02
C ALA A 123 -8.95 15.87 -18.06
N GLU A 124 -10.16 16.32 -17.77
CA GLU A 124 -10.49 17.74 -17.65
C GLU A 124 -9.70 18.43 -16.54
N PHE A 125 -9.57 17.79 -15.39
CA PHE A 125 -8.72 18.28 -14.28
C PHE A 125 -7.27 18.46 -14.75
N LEU A 126 -6.64 17.44 -15.36
CA LEU A 126 -5.26 17.56 -15.84
C LEU A 126 -5.09 18.66 -16.88
N ALA A 127 -6.05 18.78 -17.81
CA ALA A 127 -6.04 19.82 -18.84
C ALA A 127 -6.23 21.24 -18.26
N SER A 128 -6.90 21.37 -17.11
CA SER A 128 -7.10 22.65 -16.42
C SER A 128 -5.87 23.16 -15.67
N LEU A 129 -4.85 22.32 -15.49
CA LEU A 129 -3.63 22.72 -14.81
C LEU A 129 -2.84 23.73 -15.65
N PRO A 130 -2.21 24.75 -15.03
CA PRO A 130 -1.42 25.75 -15.74
C PRO A 130 -0.25 25.17 -16.56
N SER A 131 0.19 23.98 -16.19
CA SER A 131 1.22 23.19 -16.88
C SER A 131 1.09 21.72 -16.48
N PRO A 132 1.51 20.78 -17.35
CA PRO A 132 1.54 19.37 -17.02
C PRO A 132 2.36 19.12 -15.74
N PRO A 133 1.91 18.22 -14.84
CA PRO A 133 2.70 17.83 -13.68
C PRO A 133 3.95 17.04 -14.08
N LEU A 134 4.95 17.00 -13.22
CA LEU A 134 6.16 16.18 -13.39
C LEU A 134 5.81 14.70 -13.53
N VAL A 135 4.85 14.26 -12.73
CA VAL A 135 4.42 12.87 -12.64
C VAL A 135 3.00 12.78 -12.06
N LEU A 136 2.29 11.78 -12.52
CA LEU A 136 1.08 11.27 -11.88
C LEU A 136 1.44 9.99 -11.13
N ILE A 137 1.16 9.94 -9.83
CA ILE A 137 1.21 8.72 -9.03
C ILE A 137 -0.22 8.32 -8.71
N SER A 138 -0.67 7.22 -9.26
CA SER A 138 -2.06 6.77 -9.09
C SER A 138 -2.15 5.31 -8.70
N ASP A 139 -3.18 4.99 -7.95
CA ASP A 139 -3.47 3.62 -7.55
C ASP A 139 -3.69 2.70 -8.78
N PHE A 140 -3.33 1.44 -8.65
CA PHE A 140 -3.42 0.46 -9.74
C PHE A 140 -4.86 0.20 -10.18
N PHE A 141 -5.85 0.30 -9.27
CA PHE A 141 -7.28 0.19 -9.62
C PHE A 141 -7.77 1.31 -10.56
N LEU A 142 -7.04 2.43 -10.63
CA LEU A 142 -7.36 3.55 -11.51
C LEU A 142 -6.58 3.46 -12.83
N GLY A 143 -6.67 2.32 -13.51
CA GLY A 143 -5.90 2.02 -14.73
C GLY A 143 -6.10 3.04 -15.85
N PHE A 144 -7.29 3.63 -15.99
CA PHE A 144 -7.57 4.69 -16.96
C PHE A 144 -6.61 5.88 -16.86
N THR A 145 -6.02 6.11 -15.69
CA THR A 145 -5.10 7.22 -15.45
C THR A 145 -3.81 7.10 -16.26
N HIS A 146 -3.41 5.90 -16.68
CA HIS A 146 -2.28 5.70 -17.58
C HIS A 146 -2.52 6.37 -18.95
N GLY A 147 -3.66 6.08 -19.58
CA GLY A 147 -4.01 6.68 -20.87
C GLY A 147 -4.16 8.20 -20.79
N VAL A 148 -4.85 8.70 -19.76
CA VAL A 148 -5.02 10.15 -19.54
C VAL A 148 -3.67 10.84 -19.32
N ALA A 149 -2.76 10.23 -18.56
CA ALA A 149 -1.41 10.78 -18.38
C ALA A 149 -0.61 10.79 -19.69
N ALA A 150 -0.67 9.70 -20.46
CA ALA A 150 0.00 9.60 -21.77
C ALA A 150 -0.50 10.66 -22.74
N ASP A 151 -1.80 10.88 -22.84
CA ASP A 151 -2.43 11.92 -23.68
C ASP A 151 -1.98 13.33 -23.28
N ALA A 152 -1.70 13.55 -21.99
CA ALA A 152 -1.18 14.80 -21.44
C ALA A 152 0.35 14.91 -21.48
N GLY A 153 1.08 13.92 -22.00
CA GLY A 153 2.54 13.88 -21.98
C GLY A 153 3.16 13.73 -20.59
N VAL A 154 2.40 13.18 -19.64
CA VAL A 154 2.80 13.00 -18.24
C VAL A 154 3.16 11.54 -17.97
N ARG A 155 4.27 11.28 -17.27
CA ARG A 155 4.62 9.94 -16.83
C ARG A 155 3.69 9.49 -15.71
N ARG A 156 3.30 8.22 -15.74
CA ARG A 156 2.57 7.59 -14.64
C ARG A 156 3.49 6.65 -13.85
N ILE A 157 3.48 6.80 -12.53
CA ILE A 157 3.94 5.79 -11.57
C ILE A 157 2.70 5.13 -10.99
N VAL A 158 2.65 3.81 -11.04
CA VAL A 158 1.58 3.06 -10.40
C VAL A 158 1.90 2.86 -8.92
N PHE A 159 0.92 3.06 -8.06
CA PHE A 159 1.00 2.75 -6.64
C PHE A 159 0.30 1.43 -6.35
N HIS A 160 0.99 0.55 -5.62
CA HIS A 160 0.43 -0.67 -5.10
C HIS A 160 0.43 -0.68 -3.57
N GLY A 161 -0.74 -0.97 -2.99
CA GLY A 161 -0.91 -1.18 -1.55
C GLY A 161 -0.43 -2.54 -1.06
N MET A 162 0.12 -3.39 -1.96
CA MET A 162 0.64 -4.72 -1.68
C MET A 162 2.16 -4.71 -1.45
N SER A 163 2.71 -5.80 -0.90
CA SER A 163 4.16 -6.04 -0.89
C SER A 163 4.71 -6.34 -2.29
N CYS A 164 6.01 -6.12 -2.51
CA CYS A 164 6.67 -6.60 -3.75
C CYS A 164 6.51 -8.12 -3.90
N PHE A 165 6.63 -8.86 -2.80
CA PHE A 165 6.43 -10.31 -2.78
C PHE A 165 5.06 -10.69 -3.32
N ALA A 166 3.99 -10.18 -2.68
CA ALA A 166 2.62 -10.53 -3.07
C ALA A 166 2.30 -10.07 -4.50
N LEU A 167 2.72 -8.88 -4.89
CA LEU A 167 2.49 -8.35 -6.23
C LEU A 167 3.20 -9.17 -7.31
N ALA A 168 4.49 -9.46 -7.13
CA ALA A 168 5.25 -10.31 -8.05
C ALA A 168 4.66 -11.73 -8.14
N MET A 169 4.21 -12.26 -6.99
CA MET A 169 3.57 -13.58 -6.91
C MET A 169 2.26 -13.59 -7.70
N CYS A 170 1.38 -12.61 -7.50
CA CYS A 170 0.13 -12.49 -8.24
C CYS A 170 0.38 -12.41 -9.76
N LYS A 171 1.31 -11.54 -10.20
CA LYS A 171 1.65 -11.43 -11.62
C LYS A 171 2.22 -12.74 -12.18
N SER A 172 3.07 -13.42 -11.43
CA SER A 172 3.63 -14.72 -11.85
C SER A 172 2.56 -15.79 -11.99
N LEU A 173 1.61 -15.86 -11.06
CA LEU A 173 0.49 -16.79 -11.09
C LEU A 173 -0.49 -16.51 -12.23
N ILE A 174 -0.67 -15.24 -12.63
CA ILE A 174 -1.48 -14.86 -13.79
C ILE A 174 -0.82 -15.34 -15.09
N VAL A 175 0.47 -15.08 -15.25
CA VAL A 175 1.21 -15.41 -16.49
C VAL A 175 1.50 -16.91 -16.60
N SER A 176 1.73 -17.57 -15.48
CA SER A 176 2.05 -18.99 -15.38
C SER A 176 1.19 -19.64 -14.30
N PRO A 177 -0.12 -19.84 -14.58
CA PRO A 177 -1.01 -20.44 -13.61
C PRO A 177 -0.51 -21.83 -13.19
N PRO A 178 -0.67 -22.20 -11.92
CA PRO A 178 -0.25 -23.49 -11.43
C PRO A 178 -1.03 -24.60 -12.17
N PRO A 179 -0.39 -25.76 -12.43
CA PRO A 179 -1.13 -26.92 -12.90
C PRO A 179 -2.21 -27.28 -11.87
N SER A 180 -3.26 -28.02 -12.29
CA SER A 180 -4.29 -28.49 -11.34
C SER A 180 -3.61 -29.23 -10.20
N ILE A 181 -3.63 -28.66 -8.98
CA ILE A 181 -2.84 -29.15 -7.86
C ILE A 181 -3.78 -29.83 -6.89
N ASP A 182 -3.39 -31.03 -6.46
CA ASP A 182 -4.03 -31.67 -5.30
C ASP A 182 -3.95 -30.71 -4.10
N GLN A 183 -5.07 -30.53 -3.41
CA GLN A 183 -5.13 -29.67 -2.23
C GLN A 183 -4.06 -30.12 -1.24
N GLY A 184 -3.09 -29.25 -0.96
CA GLY A 184 -2.00 -29.49 -0.02
C GLY A 184 -0.62 -29.78 -0.66
N ALA A 185 -0.53 -30.06 -1.95
CA ALA A 185 0.76 -30.17 -2.63
C ALA A 185 1.39 -28.79 -2.86
N SER A 186 2.66 -28.63 -2.47
CA SER A 186 3.40 -27.38 -2.73
C SER A 186 3.98 -27.37 -4.13
N PHE A 187 3.96 -26.21 -4.78
CA PHE A 187 4.57 -25.98 -6.09
C PHE A 187 5.47 -24.76 -6.08
N GLN A 188 6.43 -24.77 -6.99
CA GLN A 188 7.30 -23.62 -7.22
C GLN A 188 6.59 -22.63 -8.14
N VAL A 189 6.69 -21.35 -7.82
CA VAL A 189 6.16 -20.26 -8.65
C VAL A 189 7.27 -19.78 -9.60
N ALA A 190 6.94 -19.58 -10.86
CA ALA A 190 7.88 -19.09 -11.86
C ALA A 190 8.50 -17.75 -11.43
N ARG A 191 9.79 -17.54 -11.74
CA ARG A 191 10.55 -16.32 -11.40
C ARG A 191 10.88 -16.12 -9.93
N PHE A 192 10.49 -17.05 -9.05
CA PHE A 192 10.86 -17.03 -7.63
C PHE A 192 11.98 -18.04 -7.34
N PRO A 193 12.78 -17.82 -6.27
CA PRO A 193 13.78 -18.78 -5.82
C PRO A 193 13.14 -20.15 -5.50
N GLU A 194 13.89 -21.25 -5.71
CA GLU A 194 13.38 -22.62 -5.53
C GLU A 194 12.80 -22.92 -4.15
N HIS A 195 13.31 -22.26 -3.11
CA HIS A 195 12.83 -22.42 -1.74
C HIS A 195 11.49 -21.74 -1.48
N VAL A 196 11.05 -20.82 -2.35
CA VAL A 196 9.73 -20.17 -2.26
C VAL A 196 8.71 -21.08 -2.93
N ARG A 197 7.98 -21.81 -2.12
CA ARG A 197 6.94 -22.74 -2.57
C ARG A 197 5.64 -22.45 -1.87
N ILE A 198 4.57 -22.40 -2.61
CA ILE A 198 3.21 -22.19 -2.10
C ILE A 198 2.32 -23.38 -2.40
N THR A 199 1.17 -23.44 -1.78
CA THR A 199 0.11 -24.42 -2.07
C THR A 199 -1.09 -23.70 -2.71
N ALA A 200 -2.11 -24.43 -3.08
CA ALA A 200 -3.36 -23.84 -3.57
C ALA A 200 -4.01 -22.90 -2.54
N ALA A 201 -3.73 -23.08 -1.24
CA ALA A 201 -4.29 -22.24 -0.18
C ALA A 201 -3.75 -20.81 -0.20
N GLU A 202 -2.53 -20.58 -0.68
CA GLU A 202 -1.93 -19.24 -0.78
C GLU A 202 -2.36 -18.50 -2.05
N VAL A 203 -2.94 -19.18 -3.05
CA VAL A 203 -3.38 -18.53 -4.30
C VAL A 203 -4.60 -17.63 -4.01
N PRO A 204 -4.54 -16.32 -4.31
CA PRO A 204 -5.67 -15.42 -4.12
C PRO A 204 -6.89 -15.86 -4.94
N ASP A 205 -8.09 -15.74 -4.38
CA ASP A 205 -9.34 -16.15 -5.03
C ASP A 205 -9.55 -15.47 -6.40
N THR A 206 -9.16 -14.19 -6.51
CA THR A 206 -9.24 -13.44 -7.78
C THR A 206 -8.29 -14.01 -8.84
N ILE A 207 -7.14 -14.52 -8.44
CA ILE A 207 -6.19 -15.18 -9.34
C ILE A 207 -6.69 -16.58 -9.70
N ALA A 208 -7.23 -17.32 -8.75
CA ALA A 208 -7.81 -18.63 -9.02
C ALA A 208 -8.99 -18.56 -10.02
N LYS A 209 -9.71 -17.43 -10.04
CA LYS A 209 -10.81 -17.15 -10.96
C LYS A 209 -10.40 -16.43 -12.25
N ILE A 210 -9.11 -16.16 -12.47
CA ILE A 210 -8.63 -15.36 -13.61
C ILE A 210 -9.05 -15.94 -14.97
N ALA A 211 -9.31 -17.22 -15.03
CA ALA A 211 -9.81 -17.91 -16.22
C ALA A 211 -11.36 -17.86 -16.37
N ASP A 212 -12.07 -17.34 -15.39
CA ASP A 212 -13.53 -17.20 -15.44
C ASP A 212 -13.90 -15.87 -16.12
N PRO A 213 -14.37 -15.89 -17.38
CA PRO A 213 -14.72 -14.67 -18.09
C PRO A 213 -16.02 -14.01 -17.55
N GLU A 214 -16.78 -14.72 -16.72
CA GLU A 214 -18.02 -14.22 -16.15
C GLU A 214 -17.82 -13.57 -14.77
N ASP A 215 -16.67 -13.76 -14.11
CA ASP A 215 -16.38 -13.06 -12.85
C ASP A 215 -16.17 -11.57 -13.11
N PRO A 216 -17.03 -10.68 -12.57
CA PRO A 216 -17.01 -9.26 -12.92
C PRO A 216 -15.79 -8.52 -12.38
N VAL A 217 -15.17 -8.98 -11.28
CA VAL A 217 -13.96 -8.38 -10.73
C VAL A 217 -12.76 -8.75 -11.59
N THR A 218 -12.67 -10.01 -11.99
CA THR A 218 -11.65 -10.50 -12.93
C THR A 218 -11.71 -9.75 -14.25
N ARG A 219 -12.90 -9.57 -14.83
CA ARG A 219 -13.07 -8.78 -16.05
C ARG A 219 -12.58 -7.35 -15.88
N PHE A 220 -12.95 -6.70 -14.77
CA PHE A 220 -12.48 -5.35 -14.50
C PHE A 220 -10.94 -5.30 -14.43
N ILE A 221 -10.29 -6.27 -13.78
CA ILE A 221 -8.82 -6.34 -13.68
C ILE A 221 -8.20 -6.50 -15.08
N ILE A 222 -8.73 -7.38 -15.91
CA ILE A 222 -8.22 -7.61 -17.27
C ILE A 222 -8.42 -6.36 -18.14
N ASP A 223 -9.63 -5.79 -18.15
CA ASP A 223 -10.01 -4.73 -19.07
C ASP A 223 -9.41 -3.36 -18.70
N HIS A 224 -9.15 -3.11 -17.42
CA HIS A 224 -8.79 -1.77 -16.94
C HIS A 224 -7.42 -1.68 -16.24
N ILE A 225 -6.86 -2.78 -15.75
CA ILE A 225 -5.66 -2.71 -14.90
C ILE A 225 -4.42 -3.28 -15.60
N GLY A 226 -4.46 -4.50 -16.10
CA GLY A 226 -3.30 -5.28 -16.50
C GLY A 226 -2.27 -4.50 -17.33
N GLU A 227 -2.67 -4.10 -18.55
CA GLU A 227 -1.79 -3.38 -19.48
C GLU A 227 -1.37 -2.01 -18.93
N SER A 228 -2.28 -1.28 -18.29
CA SER A 228 -1.99 0.05 -17.73
C SER A 228 -0.98 0.01 -16.59
N ASP A 229 -0.99 -1.07 -15.81
CA ASP A 229 -0.04 -1.30 -14.74
C ASP A 229 1.36 -1.55 -15.31
N GLU A 230 1.49 -2.51 -16.23
CA GLU A 230 2.75 -2.94 -16.82
C GLU A 230 3.44 -1.86 -17.67
N ARG A 231 2.67 -0.97 -18.29
CA ARG A 231 3.17 0.17 -19.08
C ARG A 231 3.49 1.40 -18.26
N SER A 232 3.28 1.38 -16.96
CA SER A 232 3.67 2.51 -16.09
C SER A 232 5.18 2.72 -16.12
N TRP A 233 5.62 3.97 -15.99
CA TRP A 233 7.04 4.34 -15.95
C TRP A 233 7.79 3.68 -14.79
N GLY A 234 7.08 3.34 -13.72
CA GLY A 234 7.60 2.59 -12.59
C GLY A 234 6.51 2.31 -11.57
N VAL A 235 6.89 1.65 -10.49
CA VAL A 235 6.01 1.23 -9.41
C VAL A 235 6.47 1.78 -8.06
N LEU A 236 5.55 2.38 -7.32
CA LEU A 236 5.75 2.85 -5.95
C LEU A 236 5.15 1.83 -4.98
N VAL A 237 5.94 1.34 -4.05
CA VAL A 237 5.54 0.28 -3.11
C VAL A 237 5.71 0.75 -1.68
N ASN A 238 4.67 0.56 -0.85
CA ASN A 238 4.73 0.80 0.59
C ASN A 238 5.39 -0.38 1.30
N SER A 239 6.70 -0.56 1.05
CA SER A 239 7.53 -1.59 1.66
C SER A 239 8.97 -1.10 1.79
N PHE A 240 9.86 -1.91 2.35
CA PHE A 240 11.26 -1.58 2.51
C PHE A 240 12.19 -2.75 2.16
N ALA A 241 13.41 -2.43 1.74
CA ALA A 241 14.33 -3.38 1.10
C ALA A 241 14.64 -4.62 1.96
N THR A 242 14.73 -4.50 3.28
CA THR A 242 15.09 -5.62 4.16
C THR A 242 14.06 -6.75 4.17
N VAL A 243 12.79 -6.44 3.94
CA VAL A 243 11.72 -7.47 3.92
C VAL A 243 11.27 -7.84 2.52
N ASP A 244 11.50 -6.96 1.53
CA ASP A 244 10.86 -7.10 0.22
C ASP A 244 11.81 -6.87 -0.97
N GLY A 245 13.06 -6.50 -0.71
CA GLY A 245 14.04 -6.13 -1.74
C GLY A 245 14.36 -7.24 -2.73
N ASP A 246 14.40 -8.49 -2.29
CA ASP A 246 14.70 -9.66 -3.12
C ASP A 246 13.61 -9.91 -4.20
N TYR A 247 12.43 -9.32 -4.02
CA TYR A 247 11.29 -9.49 -4.94
C TYR A 247 11.13 -8.34 -5.94
N VAL A 248 11.99 -7.33 -5.88
CA VAL A 248 11.99 -6.20 -6.83
C VAL A 248 12.31 -6.66 -8.25
N ALA A 249 13.36 -7.48 -8.44
CA ALA A 249 13.73 -7.96 -9.76
C ALA A 249 12.67 -8.91 -10.36
N PRO A 250 12.11 -9.89 -9.63
CA PRO A 250 10.93 -10.63 -10.06
C PRO A 250 9.76 -9.72 -10.46
N LEU A 251 9.44 -8.70 -9.66
CA LEU A 251 8.36 -7.75 -9.95
C LEU A 251 8.61 -6.99 -11.25
N LEU A 252 9.77 -6.37 -11.41
CA LEU A 252 10.10 -5.56 -12.57
C LEU A 252 10.14 -6.35 -13.88
N SER A 253 10.33 -7.68 -13.81
CA SER A 253 10.28 -8.54 -14.98
C SER A 253 8.91 -8.59 -15.70
N PHE A 254 7.87 -8.04 -15.08
CA PHE A 254 6.52 -7.89 -15.66
C PHE A 254 6.24 -6.50 -16.22
N TYR A 255 7.12 -5.55 -15.97
CA TYR A 255 6.96 -4.17 -16.43
C TYR A 255 7.75 -3.94 -17.74
N GLN A 256 7.46 -2.81 -18.39
CA GLN A 256 8.21 -2.40 -19.57
C GLN A 256 9.73 -2.31 -19.27
N PRO A 257 10.58 -2.48 -20.27
CA PRO A 257 12.01 -2.24 -20.15
C PRO A 257 12.28 -0.86 -19.52
N ASP A 258 13.27 -0.76 -18.65
CA ASP A 258 13.63 0.47 -17.91
C ASP A 258 12.63 0.94 -16.85
N ALA A 259 11.57 0.20 -16.58
CA ALA A 259 10.70 0.47 -15.43
C ALA A 259 11.48 0.41 -14.11
N ARG A 260 11.03 1.19 -13.14
CA ARG A 260 11.68 1.37 -11.84
C ARG A 260 10.75 0.96 -10.71
N ALA A 261 11.33 0.51 -9.60
CA ALA A 261 10.58 0.27 -8.36
C ALA A 261 11.18 1.07 -7.23
N TRP A 262 10.33 1.78 -6.50
CA TRP A 262 10.74 2.54 -5.31
C TRP A 262 10.02 1.98 -4.08
N LEU A 263 10.80 1.34 -3.20
CA LEU A 263 10.33 0.88 -1.90
C LEU A 263 10.53 2.01 -0.89
N VAL A 264 9.48 2.75 -0.60
CA VAL A 264 9.54 3.98 0.21
C VAL A 264 8.85 3.84 1.58
N GLY A 265 8.49 2.61 1.95
CA GLY A 265 7.81 2.33 3.20
C GLY A 265 8.73 1.97 4.38
N PRO A 266 8.16 1.85 5.57
CA PRO A 266 6.76 2.13 5.91
C PRO A 266 6.44 3.62 5.81
N MET A 267 5.54 4.01 4.90
CA MET A 267 5.25 5.42 4.61
C MET A 267 4.78 6.20 5.84
N PHE A 268 4.05 5.58 6.75
CA PHE A 268 3.59 6.22 7.98
C PHE A 268 4.73 6.54 8.97
N LEU A 269 5.89 5.88 8.87
CA LEU A 269 7.09 6.25 9.65
C LEU A 269 7.88 7.38 8.99
N ALA A 270 7.81 7.50 7.66
CA ALA A 270 8.49 8.55 6.91
C ALA A 270 7.76 9.90 7.02
N ALA A 271 6.47 9.91 7.32
CA ALA A 271 5.70 11.11 7.61
C ALA A 271 6.11 11.62 9.01
N ALA A 272 6.81 12.76 9.07
CA ALA A 272 7.45 13.29 10.30
C ALA A 272 6.46 13.70 11.41
N GLU A 273 5.19 13.91 11.09
CA GLU A 273 4.15 14.27 12.06
C GLU A 273 3.42 12.99 12.50
N ARG A 274 3.54 12.68 13.79
CA ARG A 274 2.64 11.71 14.41
C ARG A 274 1.25 12.35 14.44
N GLU A 275 0.35 11.88 13.56
CA GLU A 275 -1.07 12.09 13.79
C GLU A 275 -1.39 11.52 15.17
N GLU A 276 -1.88 12.37 16.09
CA GLU A 276 -2.55 11.85 17.28
C GLU A 276 -3.81 11.14 16.80
N GLU A 277 -3.74 9.83 16.74
CA GLU A 277 -4.90 9.01 16.43
C GLU A 277 -5.92 9.22 17.57
N GLN A 278 -7.11 9.67 17.21
CA GLN A 278 -8.19 9.80 18.19
C GLN A 278 -8.54 8.43 18.78
N ASP A 279 -8.68 8.37 20.10
CA ASP A 279 -9.06 7.15 20.85
C ASP A 279 -10.44 7.33 21.52
N PRO A 280 -11.53 7.42 20.73
CA PRO A 280 -12.87 7.67 21.28
C PRO A 280 -13.37 6.52 22.18
N GLU A 281 -12.79 5.35 22.03
CA GLU A 281 -13.16 4.16 22.78
C GLU A 281 -12.31 3.95 24.03
N GLY A 282 -11.30 4.78 24.30
CA GLY A 282 -10.41 4.66 25.45
C GLY A 282 -9.61 3.36 25.47
N CYS A 283 -9.12 2.93 24.32
CA CYS A 283 -8.29 1.75 24.21
C CYS A 283 -6.92 1.93 24.87
N LEU A 284 -6.31 3.09 24.67
CA LEU A 284 -4.96 3.40 25.18
C LEU A 284 -4.94 3.46 26.72
N PRO A 285 -5.84 4.18 27.42
CA PRO A 285 -5.91 4.11 28.89
C PRO A 285 -6.11 2.70 29.45
N TRP A 286 -6.92 1.86 28.79
CA TRP A 286 -7.09 0.49 29.21
C TRP A 286 -5.79 -0.33 29.03
N LEU A 287 -5.04 -0.08 27.95
CA LEU A 287 -3.74 -0.72 27.72
C LEU A 287 -2.70 -0.24 28.76
N ASP A 288 -2.74 1.03 29.18
CA ASP A 288 -1.86 1.55 30.22
C ASP A 288 -2.05 0.80 31.54
N GLU A 289 -3.31 0.57 31.96
CA GLU A 289 -3.60 -0.23 33.14
C GLU A 289 -3.04 -1.66 33.06
N ARG A 290 -3.10 -2.30 31.85
CA ARG A 290 -2.51 -3.63 31.63
C ARG A 290 -0.99 -3.59 31.71
N ALA A 291 -0.38 -2.55 31.15
CA ALA A 291 1.06 -2.36 31.18
C ALA A 291 1.60 -2.18 32.60
N GLU A 292 0.91 -1.40 33.45
CA GLU A 292 1.26 -1.20 34.87
C GLU A 292 1.24 -2.50 35.67
N ARG A 293 0.34 -3.42 35.29
CA ARG A 293 0.22 -4.74 35.92
C ARG A 293 1.10 -5.82 35.29
N SER A 294 1.86 -5.46 34.24
CA SER A 294 2.66 -6.40 33.43
C SER A 294 1.80 -7.53 32.83
N GLU A 295 0.60 -7.18 32.40
CA GLU A 295 -0.38 -8.08 31.78
C GLU A 295 -0.31 -7.94 30.26
N PRO A 296 0.36 -8.81 29.51
CA PRO A 296 0.47 -8.70 28.06
C PRO A 296 -0.88 -8.92 27.38
N VAL A 297 -1.15 -8.09 26.36
CA VAL A 297 -2.41 -8.06 25.60
C VAL A 297 -2.18 -8.54 24.18
N ILE A 298 -3.05 -9.41 23.66
CA ILE A 298 -3.13 -9.67 22.23
C ILE A 298 -4.17 -8.74 21.59
N TYR A 299 -3.77 -8.01 20.56
CA TYR A 299 -4.68 -7.20 19.77
C TYR A 299 -5.30 -8.04 18.66
N VAL A 300 -6.57 -7.81 18.32
CA VAL A 300 -7.31 -8.55 17.30
C VAL A 300 -8.02 -7.56 16.36
N SER A 301 -7.73 -7.66 15.06
CA SER A 301 -8.43 -6.87 14.03
C SER A 301 -8.39 -7.55 12.67
N PHE A 302 -9.56 -7.66 12.04
CA PHE A 302 -9.72 -8.19 10.68
C PHE A 302 -9.85 -7.08 9.62
N GLY A 303 -9.46 -5.85 9.95
CA GLY A 303 -9.49 -4.71 9.04
C GLY A 303 -10.90 -4.14 8.84
N THR A 304 -11.12 -3.47 7.69
CA THR A 304 -12.35 -2.71 7.42
C THR A 304 -13.29 -3.36 6.40
N GLN A 305 -12.79 -4.29 5.59
CA GLN A 305 -13.53 -4.86 4.47
C GLN A 305 -13.84 -6.35 4.61
N ALA A 306 -13.15 -7.05 5.52
CA ALA A 306 -13.29 -8.48 5.68
C ALA A 306 -14.61 -8.83 6.38
N TYR A 307 -15.33 -9.80 5.82
CA TYR A 307 -16.50 -10.39 6.44
C TYR A 307 -16.12 -11.67 7.17
N VAL A 308 -16.44 -11.74 8.46
CA VAL A 308 -16.26 -12.93 9.30
C VAL A 308 -17.63 -13.38 9.78
N SER A 309 -17.96 -14.66 9.62
CA SER A 309 -19.26 -15.18 10.05
C SER A 309 -19.43 -15.10 11.57
N ASP A 310 -20.66 -14.95 12.04
CA ASP A 310 -20.97 -14.89 13.47
C ASP A 310 -20.51 -16.15 14.21
N GLU A 311 -20.60 -17.33 13.57
CA GLU A 311 -20.10 -18.58 14.10
C GLU A 311 -18.58 -18.55 14.31
N GLN A 312 -17.82 -18.00 13.34
CA GLN A 312 -16.38 -17.84 13.49
C GLN A 312 -16.01 -16.82 14.57
N LEU A 313 -16.80 -15.75 14.72
CA LEU A 313 -16.59 -14.77 15.80
C LEU A 313 -16.84 -15.40 17.17
N ASP A 314 -17.81 -16.31 17.27
CA ASP A 314 -18.10 -17.09 18.49
C ASP A 314 -16.93 -18.00 18.87
N GLU A 315 -16.39 -18.74 17.91
CA GLU A 315 -15.23 -19.61 18.16
C GLU A 315 -13.98 -18.80 18.53
N LEU A 316 -13.76 -17.66 17.89
CA LEU A 316 -12.70 -16.74 18.24
C LEU A 316 -12.85 -16.22 19.68
N ALA A 317 -14.05 -15.78 20.07
CA ALA A 317 -14.33 -15.32 21.44
C ALA A 317 -13.99 -16.39 22.48
N ARG A 318 -14.46 -17.62 22.24
CA ARG A 318 -14.20 -18.77 23.14
C ARG A 318 -12.72 -19.09 23.23
N GLY A 319 -12.02 -19.14 22.09
CA GLY A 319 -10.58 -19.41 22.05
C GLY A 319 -9.74 -18.34 22.74
N LEU A 320 -10.09 -17.04 22.57
CA LEU A 320 -9.44 -15.94 23.28
C LEU A 320 -9.62 -16.06 24.81
N VAL A 321 -10.83 -16.34 25.28
CA VAL A 321 -11.10 -16.53 26.71
C VAL A 321 -10.35 -17.75 27.26
N GLN A 322 -10.36 -18.87 26.54
CA GLN A 322 -9.66 -20.11 26.92
C GLN A 322 -8.14 -19.96 26.93
N SER A 323 -7.59 -19.07 26.10
CA SER A 323 -6.15 -18.79 26.08
C SER A 323 -5.63 -18.24 27.41
N GLY A 324 -6.50 -17.62 28.22
CA GLY A 324 -6.14 -17.01 29.48
C GLY A 324 -5.45 -15.65 29.37
N HIS A 325 -5.11 -15.20 28.16
CA HIS A 325 -4.46 -13.91 27.93
C HIS A 325 -5.46 -12.75 27.89
N HIS A 326 -4.97 -11.54 28.19
CA HIS A 326 -5.74 -10.32 27.95
C HIS A 326 -5.82 -10.04 26.44
N PHE A 327 -6.97 -9.53 25.99
CA PHE A 327 -7.17 -9.19 24.59
C PHE A 327 -7.95 -7.89 24.41
N LEU A 328 -7.56 -7.14 23.38
CA LEU A 328 -8.28 -5.99 22.83
C LEU A 328 -8.74 -6.38 21.44
N TRP A 329 -10.04 -6.41 21.20
CA TRP A 329 -10.60 -6.88 19.94
C TRP A 329 -11.47 -5.82 19.27
N ALA A 330 -11.02 -5.33 18.11
CA ALA A 330 -11.79 -4.45 17.22
C ALA A 330 -12.70 -5.30 16.33
N VAL A 331 -14.01 -5.29 16.60
CA VAL A 331 -15.01 -6.05 15.85
C VAL A 331 -15.79 -5.16 14.92
N ARG A 332 -15.92 -5.59 13.66
CA ARG A 332 -16.78 -4.96 12.68
C ARG A 332 -17.75 -6.02 12.13
N SER A 333 -18.86 -6.17 12.77
CA SER A 333 -19.99 -6.99 12.32
C SER A 333 -21.28 -6.27 12.64
N ALA A 334 -22.20 -6.25 11.68
CA ALA A 334 -23.53 -5.72 11.86
C ALA A 334 -24.48 -6.72 12.53
N THR A 335 -24.21 -8.02 12.42
CA THR A 335 -25.05 -9.12 12.88
C THR A 335 -24.64 -9.66 14.23
N TRP A 336 -23.35 -9.78 14.49
CA TRP A 336 -22.83 -10.32 15.74
C TRP A 336 -23.00 -9.34 16.90
N SER A 337 -23.96 -9.61 17.80
CA SER A 337 -24.36 -8.68 18.86
C SER A 337 -23.51 -8.78 20.12
N SER A 338 -23.11 -10.00 20.52
CA SER A 338 -22.34 -10.24 21.75
C SER A 338 -21.60 -11.57 21.67
N PRO A 339 -20.47 -11.71 22.40
CA PRO A 339 -19.79 -13.00 22.51
C PRO A 339 -20.68 -14.02 23.25
N PRO A 340 -20.59 -15.31 22.92
CA PRO A 340 -21.34 -16.38 23.55
C PRO A 340 -20.79 -16.77 24.92
N VAL A 341 -19.74 -16.07 25.38
CA VAL A 341 -19.01 -16.31 26.64
C VAL A 341 -18.77 -14.99 27.34
N ASP A 342 -18.69 -15.02 28.67
CA ASP A 342 -18.25 -13.88 29.46
C ASP A 342 -16.74 -13.64 29.21
N VAL A 343 -16.39 -12.52 28.62
CA VAL A 343 -14.99 -12.15 28.38
C VAL A 343 -14.28 -11.63 29.64
N GLY A 344 -15.05 -11.30 30.67
CA GLY A 344 -14.56 -10.85 31.98
C GLY A 344 -13.65 -9.60 31.87
N PRO A 345 -12.84 -9.33 32.89
CA PRO A 345 -11.96 -8.18 32.93
C PRO A 345 -10.73 -8.32 32.00
N ARG A 346 -10.48 -9.52 31.46
CA ARG A 346 -9.36 -9.76 30.53
C ARG A 346 -9.66 -9.37 29.08
N GLY A 347 -10.94 -9.32 28.70
CA GLY A 347 -11.34 -9.01 27.34
C GLY A 347 -11.90 -7.60 27.21
N ARG A 348 -11.45 -6.86 26.20
CA ARG A 348 -12.06 -5.61 25.76
C ARG A 348 -12.46 -5.73 24.29
N ILE A 349 -13.75 -5.69 24.04
CA ILE A 349 -14.32 -5.71 22.69
C ILE A 349 -14.78 -4.29 22.33
N VAL A 350 -14.33 -3.80 21.19
CA VAL A 350 -14.58 -2.46 20.69
C VAL A 350 -15.26 -2.54 19.32
N ARG A 351 -16.35 -1.80 19.14
CA ARG A 351 -17.11 -1.76 17.87
C ARG A 351 -16.89 -0.48 17.10
N GLY A 352 -16.35 0.53 17.76
CA GLY A 352 -16.00 1.81 17.18
C GLY A 352 -14.62 1.85 16.55
N TRP A 353 -14.09 3.04 16.43
CA TRP A 353 -12.75 3.29 15.90
C TRP A 353 -11.68 2.91 16.93
N VAL A 354 -10.68 2.16 16.50
CA VAL A 354 -9.49 1.82 17.29
C VAL A 354 -8.26 2.45 16.63
N PRO A 355 -7.44 3.20 17.37
CA PRO A 355 -6.19 3.77 16.88
C PRO A 355 -5.14 2.67 16.72
N GLN A 356 -5.20 1.90 15.63
CA GLN A 356 -4.46 0.65 15.44
C GLN A 356 -2.95 0.84 15.56
N ARG A 357 -2.37 1.90 14.98
CA ARG A 357 -0.92 2.15 15.06
C ARG A 357 -0.49 2.43 16.50
N SER A 358 -1.24 3.25 17.22
CA SER A 358 -0.97 3.58 18.63
C SER A 358 -1.13 2.35 19.52
N VAL A 359 -2.18 1.53 19.27
CA VAL A 359 -2.39 0.25 19.97
C VAL A 359 -1.23 -0.71 19.70
N LEU A 360 -0.83 -0.93 18.44
CA LEU A 360 0.28 -1.81 18.10
C LEU A 360 1.61 -1.30 18.69
N ALA A 361 1.83 0.00 18.72
CA ALA A 361 3.04 0.59 19.32
C ALA A 361 3.05 0.49 20.86
N HIS A 362 1.91 0.21 21.49
CA HIS A 362 1.77 0.22 22.94
C HIS A 362 2.56 -0.93 23.59
N ARG A 363 3.20 -0.64 24.74
CA ARG A 363 4.08 -1.58 25.47
C ARG A 363 3.35 -2.81 26.01
N ALA A 364 2.04 -2.70 26.32
CA ALA A 364 1.24 -3.83 26.79
C ALA A 364 0.93 -4.83 25.67
N VAL A 365 0.93 -4.41 24.39
CA VAL A 365 0.61 -5.32 23.28
C VAL A 365 1.77 -6.26 23.03
N GLY A 366 1.52 -7.57 23.16
CA GLY A 366 2.49 -8.64 22.98
C GLY A 366 2.38 -9.38 21.65
N GLY A 367 1.23 -9.28 20.96
CA GLY A 367 0.97 -9.96 19.69
C GLY A 367 -0.26 -9.38 18.98
N PHE A 368 -0.44 -9.74 17.71
CA PHE A 368 -1.52 -9.25 16.88
C PHE A 368 -2.16 -10.37 16.06
N ILE A 369 -3.47 -10.61 16.23
CA ILE A 369 -4.26 -11.43 15.31
C ILE A 369 -4.71 -10.54 14.17
N SER A 370 -4.21 -10.81 12.99
CA SER A 370 -4.38 -9.96 11.81
C SER A 370 -4.91 -10.74 10.61
N HIS A 371 -5.79 -10.10 9.84
CA HIS A 371 -6.18 -10.58 8.51
C HIS A 371 -5.04 -10.52 7.47
N CYS A 372 -3.89 -9.96 7.82
CA CYS A 372 -2.72 -9.84 6.94
C CYS A 372 -2.91 -8.94 5.71
N GLY A 373 -3.84 -7.97 5.71
CA GLY A 373 -3.76 -6.85 4.79
C GLY A 373 -2.42 -6.12 4.96
N TRP A 374 -1.76 -5.76 3.85
CA TRP A 374 -0.35 -5.34 3.90
C TRP A 374 -0.08 -4.15 4.83
N ASN A 375 -0.96 -3.17 4.91
CA ASN A 375 -0.80 -2.05 5.85
C ASN A 375 -0.74 -2.54 7.30
N SER A 376 -1.62 -3.46 7.69
CA SER A 376 -1.63 -4.02 9.05
C SER A 376 -0.37 -4.85 9.34
N VAL A 377 0.14 -5.57 8.35
CA VAL A 377 1.44 -6.26 8.46
C VAL A 377 2.56 -5.25 8.67
N MET A 378 2.62 -4.19 7.85
CA MET A 378 3.63 -3.13 7.97
C MET A 378 3.59 -2.43 9.32
N GLU A 379 2.39 -2.10 9.83
CA GLU A 379 2.18 -1.50 11.15
C GLU A 379 2.66 -2.43 12.27
N SER A 380 2.35 -3.73 12.17
CA SER A 380 2.79 -4.74 13.13
C SER A 380 4.30 -4.92 13.14
N LEU A 381 4.92 -5.09 11.96
CA LEU A 381 6.38 -5.23 11.82
C LEU A 381 7.11 -3.98 12.34
N ALA A 382 6.63 -2.78 11.99
CA ALA A 382 7.21 -1.52 12.45
C ALA A 382 7.05 -1.32 13.96
N ALA A 383 6.02 -1.91 14.58
CA ALA A 383 5.83 -1.92 16.03
C ALA A 383 6.57 -3.08 16.73
N GLY A 384 7.16 -4.00 15.99
CA GLY A 384 7.85 -5.17 16.55
C GLY A 384 6.91 -6.20 17.15
N LYS A 385 5.66 -6.25 16.66
CA LYS A 385 4.66 -7.18 17.18
C LYS A 385 4.59 -8.43 16.31
N PRO A 386 4.69 -9.62 16.92
CA PRO A 386 4.52 -10.87 16.19
C PRO A 386 3.06 -11.04 15.75
N VAL A 387 2.87 -11.64 14.56
CA VAL A 387 1.56 -11.77 13.92
C VAL A 387 1.04 -13.21 14.06
N LEU A 388 -0.17 -13.36 14.58
CA LEU A 388 -1.00 -14.54 14.31
C LEU A 388 -1.77 -14.24 13.02
N ALA A 389 -1.29 -14.81 11.92
CA ALA A 389 -1.76 -14.55 10.59
C ALA A 389 -3.06 -15.33 10.31
N TRP A 390 -4.13 -14.60 10.04
CA TRP A 390 -5.46 -15.14 9.76
C TRP A 390 -6.03 -14.51 8.49
N PRO A 391 -5.49 -14.86 7.31
CA PRO A 391 -5.91 -14.28 6.04
C PRO A 391 -7.36 -14.66 5.71
N LEU A 392 -8.07 -13.76 5.05
CA LEU A 392 -9.50 -13.92 4.72
C LEU A 392 -9.79 -13.78 3.23
N MET A 393 -9.10 -12.88 2.51
CA MET A 393 -9.39 -12.55 1.11
C MET A 393 -8.18 -11.93 0.39
N ALA A 394 -8.29 -11.73 -0.90
CA ALA A 394 -7.30 -11.07 -1.76
C ALA A 394 -5.88 -11.67 -1.58
N GLU A 395 -4.84 -10.85 -1.61
CA GLU A 395 -3.45 -11.26 -1.44
C GLU A 395 -3.05 -11.57 0.01
N GLN A 396 -3.99 -11.53 0.96
CA GLN A 396 -3.72 -11.71 2.39
C GLN A 396 -3.08 -13.07 2.70
N HIS A 397 -3.41 -14.12 1.95
CA HIS A 397 -2.81 -15.45 2.10
C HIS A 397 -1.32 -15.45 1.72
N LEU A 398 -0.95 -14.69 0.71
CA LEU A 398 0.46 -14.47 0.33
C LEU A 398 1.20 -13.64 1.38
N ASN A 399 0.57 -12.59 1.91
CA ASN A 399 1.14 -11.80 2.99
C ASN A 399 1.31 -12.62 4.28
N ALA A 400 0.35 -13.51 4.60
CA ALA A 400 0.44 -14.43 5.73
C ALA A 400 1.63 -15.40 5.58
N TYR A 401 1.79 -15.98 4.39
CA TYR A 401 2.95 -16.81 4.07
C TYR A 401 4.26 -15.99 4.16
N HIS A 402 4.29 -14.79 3.63
CA HIS A 402 5.48 -13.94 3.69
C HIS A 402 5.89 -13.64 5.12
N VAL A 403 4.95 -13.17 5.96
CA VAL A 403 5.26 -12.77 7.35
C VAL A 403 5.59 -13.95 8.25
N ALA A 404 4.93 -15.08 8.06
CA ALA A 404 5.10 -16.23 8.93
C ALA A 404 6.23 -17.16 8.47
N ASP A 405 6.21 -17.58 7.20
CA ASP A 405 7.09 -18.65 6.71
C ASP A 405 8.41 -18.10 6.16
N ILE A 406 8.40 -16.91 5.54
CA ILE A 406 9.63 -16.31 5.00
C ILE A 406 10.32 -15.43 6.05
N LEU A 407 9.61 -14.47 6.64
CA LEU A 407 10.20 -13.55 7.62
C LEU A 407 10.33 -14.18 9.01
N GLY A 408 9.55 -15.20 9.33
CA GLY A 408 9.51 -15.83 10.64
C GLY A 408 8.98 -14.90 11.75
N ALA A 409 8.29 -13.81 11.40
CA ALA A 409 7.77 -12.81 12.34
C ALA A 409 6.31 -13.07 12.73
N GLY A 410 5.78 -14.24 12.42
CA GLY A 410 4.41 -14.64 12.72
C GLY A 410 4.22 -16.14 12.69
N VAL A 411 2.99 -16.56 12.93
CA VAL A 411 2.52 -17.94 12.77
C VAL A 411 1.16 -17.91 12.10
N ARG A 412 0.89 -18.85 11.22
CA ARG A 412 -0.41 -18.94 10.54
C ARG A 412 -1.43 -19.72 11.36
N ILE A 413 -2.68 -19.26 11.34
CA ILE A 413 -3.82 -20.09 11.74
C ILE A 413 -4.00 -21.20 10.71
N MET A 414 -4.56 -22.33 11.11
CA MET A 414 -4.86 -23.41 10.16
C MET A 414 -5.90 -22.90 9.15
N ASP A 415 -5.62 -23.07 7.85
CA ASP A 415 -6.60 -22.80 6.81
C ASP A 415 -7.65 -23.93 6.78
N VAL A 416 -8.83 -23.62 7.26
CA VAL A 416 -9.94 -24.59 7.32
C VAL A 416 -10.42 -25.05 5.96
N ARG A 417 -10.20 -24.26 4.89
CA ARG A 417 -10.53 -24.66 3.52
C ARG A 417 -9.73 -25.90 3.10
N VAL A 418 -8.45 -25.93 3.46
CA VAL A 418 -7.57 -27.08 3.21
C VAL A 418 -7.99 -28.30 4.05
N ALA A 419 -8.47 -28.04 5.28
CA ALA A 419 -8.97 -29.09 6.18
C ALA A 419 -10.41 -29.56 5.84
N GLY A 420 -11.05 -28.98 4.83
CA GLY A 420 -12.44 -29.30 4.46
C GLY A 420 -13.49 -28.75 5.43
N GLY A 421 -13.10 -27.80 6.27
CA GLY A 421 -13.97 -27.12 7.24
C GLY A 421 -14.42 -25.74 6.79
N THR A 422 -15.31 -25.12 7.57
CA THR A 422 -15.80 -23.76 7.34
C THR A 422 -15.44 -22.78 8.46
N VAL A 423 -15.06 -23.29 9.64
CA VAL A 423 -14.80 -22.52 10.85
C VAL A 423 -13.54 -23.02 11.55
N VAL A 424 -12.68 -22.09 11.91
CA VAL A 424 -11.52 -22.37 12.77
C VAL A 424 -12.01 -22.60 14.20
N ASP A 425 -11.70 -23.76 14.73
CA ASP A 425 -12.08 -24.20 16.08
C ASP A 425 -11.40 -23.35 17.16
N ARG A 426 -12.11 -23.13 18.27
CA ARG A 426 -11.61 -22.43 19.47
C ARG A 426 -10.32 -23.00 20.03
N ALA A 427 -10.14 -24.34 19.97
CA ALA A 427 -8.92 -24.99 20.46
C ALA A 427 -7.69 -24.61 19.62
N GLU A 428 -7.84 -24.45 18.30
CA GLU A 428 -6.77 -23.95 17.44
C GLU A 428 -6.45 -22.48 17.75
N VAL A 429 -7.47 -21.65 17.97
CA VAL A 429 -7.30 -20.25 18.40
C VAL A 429 -6.54 -20.19 19.72
N GLU A 430 -7.00 -20.91 20.74
CA GLU A 430 -6.34 -21.02 22.05
C GLU A 430 -4.86 -21.42 21.89
N ARG A 431 -4.61 -22.51 21.17
CA ARG A 431 -3.28 -23.07 20.96
C ARG A 431 -2.34 -22.08 20.31
N LYS A 432 -2.80 -21.37 19.27
CA LYS A 432 -1.98 -20.40 18.52
C LYS A 432 -1.74 -19.13 19.32
N VAL A 433 -2.74 -18.65 20.06
CA VAL A 433 -2.58 -17.50 20.96
C VAL A 433 -1.53 -17.82 22.04
N LYS A 434 -1.64 -18.97 22.70
CA LYS A 434 -0.64 -19.41 23.69
C LYS A 434 0.75 -19.54 23.06
N MET A 435 0.88 -20.14 21.87
CA MET A 435 2.16 -20.26 21.17
C MET A 435 2.80 -18.87 20.94
N LEU A 436 2.00 -17.86 20.56
CA LEU A 436 2.49 -16.53 20.28
C LEU A 436 2.83 -15.74 21.55
N MET A 437 2.03 -15.88 22.61
CA MET A 437 2.07 -15.03 23.80
C MET A 437 2.92 -15.61 24.94
N ASP A 438 2.96 -16.93 25.10
CA ASP A 438 3.68 -17.60 26.19
C ASP A 438 5.21 -17.56 25.99
N ALA A 439 5.93 -17.90 27.04
CA ALA A 439 7.41 -17.89 27.09
C ALA A 439 8.06 -19.08 26.34
N GLY A 440 7.29 -19.87 25.58
CA GLY A 440 7.79 -21.01 24.83
C GLY A 440 8.86 -20.64 23.80
N GLU A 441 9.71 -21.59 23.43
CA GLU A 441 10.85 -21.38 22.52
C GLU A 441 10.42 -20.84 21.15
N GLU A 442 9.35 -21.38 20.57
CA GLU A 442 8.82 -20.96 19.27
C GLU A 442 8.33 -19.51 19.30
N GLY A 443 7.52 -19.15 20.31
CA GLY A 443 7.07 -17.77 20.49
C GLY A 443 8.22 -16.80 20.69
N GLN A 444 9.30 -17.21 21.38
CA GLN A 444 10.49 -16.38 21.53
C GLN A 444 11.22 -16.16 20.20
N LYS A 445 11.32 -17.18 19.33
CA LYS A 445 11.91 -17.06 18.00
C LYS A 445 11.12 -16.05 17.16
N ILE A 446 9.79 -16.18 17.13
CA ILE A 446 8.89 -15.30 16.39
C ILE A 446 9.04 -13.85 16.89
N ARG A 447 9.01 -13.61 18.21
CA ARG A 447 9.20 -12.27 18.80
C ARG A 447 10.55 -11.65 18.47
N LYS A 448 11.63 -12.43 18.44
CA LYS A 448 12.96 -11.95 18.01
C LYS A 448 12.94 -11.49 16.55
N ARG A 449 12.26 -12.23 15.68
CA ARG A 449 12.12 -11.86 14.26
C ARG A 449 11.25 -10.61 14.09
N ALA A 450 10.16 -10.47 14.84
CA ALA A 450 9.35 -9.25 14.84
C ALA A 450 10.16 -8.03 15.32
N THR A 451 10.96 -8.18 16.38
CA THR A 451 11.88 -7.11 16.85
C THR A 451 12.93 -6.76 15.79
N TRP A 452 13.50 -7.75 15.10
CA TRP A 452 14.41 -7.52 13.98
C TRP A 452 13.73 -6.70 12.88
N ALA A 453 12.50 -7.04 12.49
CA ALA A 453 11.75 -6.32 11.47
C ALA A 453 11.46 -4.86 11.89
N GLN A 454 11.16 -4.62 13.19
CA GLN A 454 11.00 -3.26 13.73
C GLN A 454 12.25 -2.40 13.55
N LEU A 455 13.41 -2.96 13.92
CA LEU A 455 14.68 -2.24 13.78
C LEU A 455 14.99 -1.94 12.32
N ALA A 456 14.74 -2.92 11.44
CA ALA A 456 14.91 -2.76 10.00
C ALA A 456 13.97 -1.70 9.41
N ALA A 457 12.69 -1.68 9.81
CA ALA A 457 11.71 -0.69 9.37
C ALA A 457 12.11 0.74 9.77
N LYS A 458 12.54 0.93 11.04
CA LYS A 458 13.03 2.22 11.53
C LYS A 458 14.30 2.68 10.81
N SER A 459 15.24 1.76 10.60
CA SER A 459 16.47 2.04 9.84
C SER A 459 16.19 2.41 8.39
N ALA A 460 15.21 1.77 7.74
CA ALA A 460 14.89 2.02 6.34
C ALA A 460 14.45 3.47 6.08
N VAL A 461 13.69 4.06 7.00
CA VAL A 461 13.16 5.43 6.86
C VAL A 461 14.05 6.52 7.48
N SER A 462 15.08 6.15 8.24
CA SER A 462 16.03 7.11 8.80
C SER A 462 16.89 7.74 7.70
N ASP A 463 17.57 8.83 8.02
CA ASP A 463 18.49 9.51 7.10
C ASP A 463 19.53 8.53 6.55
N GLY A 464 19.63 8.44 5.23
CA GLY A 464 20.50 7.48 4.53
C GLY A 464 19.99 6.03 4.53
N GLY A 465 18.84 5.74 5.14
CA GLY A 465 18.19 4.43 5.08
C GLY A 465 17.63 4.12 3.69
N THR A 466 17.35 2.85 3.43
CA THR A 466 16.98 2.38 2.07
C THR A 466 15.74 3.05 1.51
N SER A 467 14.71 3.24 2.31
CA SER A 467 13.46 3.89 1.90
C SER A 467 13.62 5.41 1.76
N ASN A 468 14.40 6.04 2.64
CA ASN A 468 14.76 7.45 2.52
C ASN A 468 15.55 7.71 1.23
N VAL A 469 16.57 6.90 0.95
CA VAL A 469 17.35 6.97 -0.30
C VAL A 469 16.46 6.73 -1.53
N ALA A 470 15.53 5.76 -1.47
CA ALA A 470 14.61 5.50 -2.57
C ALA A 470 13.69 6.70 -2.85
N LEU A 471 13.19 7.37 -1.81
CA LEU A 471 12.38 8.59 -1.92
C LEU A 471 13.19 9.74 -2.56
N MET A 472 14.43 9.95 -2.12
CA MET A 472 15.30 10.98 -2.68
C MET A 472 15.63 10.70 -4.15
N LYS A 473 15.95 9.45 -4.49
CA LYS A 473 16.20 9.03 -5.88
C LYS A 473 14.98 9.24 -6.77
N LEU A 474 13.78 8.90 -6.29
CA LEU A 474 12.54 9.16 -7.04
C LEU A 474 12.45 10.65 -7.43
N VAL A 475 12.63 11.56 -6.47
CA VAL A 475 12.57 13.00 -6.73
C VAL A 475 13.65 13.46 -7.71
N GLU A 476 14.88 13.00 -7.52
CA GLU A 476 16.02 13.31 -8.40
C GLU A 476 15.78 12.82 -9.83
N GLU A 477 15.29 11.60 -10.01
CA GLU A 477 14.98 11.04 -11.33
C GLU A 477 13.84 11.78 -12.02
N LEU A 478 12.83 12.23 -11.28
CA LEU A 478 11.76 13.06 -11.82
C LEU A 478 12.31 14.40 -12.33
N GLN A 479 13.18 15.05 -11.56
CA GLN A 479 13.77 16.35 -11.93
C GLN A 479 14.74 16.23 -13.11
N ARG A 480 15.61 15.22 -13.16
CA ARG A 480 16.54 14.96 -14.27
C ARG A 480 15.80 14.70 -15.58
N SER A 481 14.85 13.79 -15.56
CA SER A 481 14.09 13.42 -16.75
C SER A 481 13.34 14.60 -17.39
N TYR A 482 12.98 15.57 -16.56
CA TYR A 482 12.37 16.80 -17.04
C TYR A 482 13.38 17.72 -17.75
N CYS A 483 14.60 17.83 -17.24
CA CYS A 483 15.67 18.60 -17.89
C CYS A 483 16.01 18.05 -19.27
N ASP A 484 16.06 16.71 -19.42
CA ASP A 484 16.35 16.05 -20.69
C ASP A 484 15.29 16.31 -21.76
N VAL A 485 14.01 16.31 -21.39
CA VAL A 485 12.89 16.64 -22.30
C VAL A 485 13.01 18.08 -22.79
N ILE A 486 13.35 19.04 -21.92
CA ILE A 486 13.49 20.46 -22.30
C ILE A 486 14.68 20.70 -23.20
N VAL A 487 15.80 20.02 -22.95
CA VAL A 487 16.98 20.14 -23.82
C VAL A 487 16.62 19.61 -25.21
N GLY A 488 15.99 18.44 -25.30
CA GLY A 488 15.55 17.87 -26.58
C GLY A 488 14.54 18.74 -27.33
N GLU A 489 13.56 19.34 -26.61
CA GLU A 489 12.60 20.29 -27.27
C GLU A 489 13.27 21.57 -27.74
N LYS A 490 14.24 22.10 -27.00
CA LYS A 490 15.01 23.29 -27.45
C LYS A 490 15.87 22.98 -28.66
N GLU A 491 16.52 21.82 -28.70
CA GLU A 491 17.29 21.38 -29.86
C GLU A 491 16.41 21.12 -31.09
N HIS A 492 15.24 20.53 -30.90
CA HIS A 492 14.26 20.32 -31.98
C HIS A 492 13.71 21.64 -32.52
N ARG A 493 13.46 22.61 -31.64
CA ARG A 493 12.99 23.94 -31.99
C ARG A 493 14.09 24.75 -32.73
N ALA A 494 15.33 24.65 -32.25
CA ALA A 494 16.49 25.26 -32.90
C ALA A 494 16.73 24.67 -34.32
N ASN A 495 16.67 23.34 -34.45
CA ASN A 495 16.79 22.67 -35.75
C ASN A 495 15.64 23.00 -36.71
N ARG A 496 14.42 23.16 -36.20
CA ARG A 496 13.28 23.61 -37.04
C ARG A 496 13.44 25.03 -37.55
N ILE A 497 13.98 25.93 -36.72
CA ILE A 497 14.27 27.32 -37.13
C ILE A 497 15.36 27.33 -38.20
N LEU A 498 16.44 26.59 -38.00
CA LEU A 498 17.53 26.47 -38.98
C LEU A 498 17.07 25.89 -40.34
N LEU A 499 16.16 24.90 -40.31
CA LEU A 499 15.58 24.31 -41.53
C LEU A 499 14.63 25.28 -42.24
N THR A 500 13.89 26.13 -41.51
CA THR A 500 13.04 27.18 -42.12
C THR A 500 13.87 28.31 -42.71
N GLU A 501 14.96 28.72 -42.09
CA GLU A 501 15.88 29.72 -42.60
C GLU A 501 16.67 29.23 -43.84
N ALA A 502 17.07 27.95 -43.85
CA ALA A 502 17.71 27.32 -45.01
C ALA A 502 16.78 27.23 -46.24
N HIS A 503 15.48 26.97 -46.02
CA HIS A 503 14.49 26.97 -47.12
C HIS A 503 14.18 28.38 -47.63
N ALA A 504 14.23 29.40 -46.79
CA ALA A 504 14.02 30.80 -47.18
C ALA A 504 15.18 31.36 -48.00
N SER A 505 16.41 30.85 -47.78
CA SER A 505 17.61 31.31 -48.52
C SER A 505 17.83 30.60 -49.88
N THR A 506 17.02 29.55 -50.19
CA THR A 506 17.13 28.83 -51.48
C THR A 506 16.08 29.27 -52.51
N THR A 507 15.27 30.28 -52.17
CA THR A 507 14.18 30.79 -53.01
C THR A 507 14.38 32.24 -53.46
N VAL A 508 15.62 32.70 -53.50
CA VAL A 508 15.99 34.03 -54.12
C VAL A 508 16.80 33.83 -55.39
#